data_aa9144aa962b49bddf7ba4494c0a53f6
#
_entry.id   aa9144aa962b49bddf7ba4494c0a53f6
#
_cell.length_a   1.000
_cell.length_b   1.000
_cell.length_c   1.000
_cell.angle_alpha   90.00
_cell.angle_beta   90.00
_cell.angle_gamma   90.00
#
_symmetry.space_group_name_H-M   'P 1'
#
loop_
_entity.id
_entity.type
_entity.pdbx_description
1 polymer ?
#
loop_
_entity_poly.entity_id
_entity_poly.type
_entity_poly.pdbx_seq_one_letter_code
_entity_poly.pdbx_strand_id
1 'polypeptide(L)'
;MRFCLPFIFTLLGATNAMATDDCAADAMIVFDGSGSMAEMGFNDIDEPRIFEARRAMADALPQIAQNRRLGLVVYGPNGADECSGVEMRFAPEANAASLIISAINALEPGGSTALTQAVKLAAQTLDYKTQPATVVLVTDGKETCGGMPCMLAAELATDGFNTTGHVIGFKVRGTFFSWDRQTDNDYNTSESTSRCLADRTGGTYTSAETLDQLIAALRETLGCQFLF
;
A
#
# COMPACT_ATOMS: atom_id res chain seq x y z
N MET A 1 33.22 30.44 60.19
CA MET A 1 32.96 29.21 59.46
C MET A 1 32.00 29.52 58.33
N ARG A 2 32.51 29.60 57.10
CA ARG A 2 31.69 29.84 55.86
C ARG A 2 31.48 28.52 55.16
N PHE A 3 30.24 28.04 55.10
CA PHE A 3 29.88 26.86 54.35
C PHE A 3 29.61 27.26 52.88
N CYS A 4 30.47 26.74 51.97
CA CYS A 4 30.25 26.76 50.53
C CYS A 4 29.37 25.56 50.16
N LEU A 5 28.15 25.79 49.64
CA LEU A 5 27.33 24.76 48.99
C LEU A 5 27.74 24.63 47.50
N PRO A 6 28.02 23.43 47.00
CA PRO A 6 28.23 23.26 45.58
C PRO A 6 26.89 23.23 44.83
N PHE A 7 26.79 24.07 43.81
CA PHE A 7 25.65 24.11 42.87
C PHE A 7 25.87 22.95 41.86
N ILE A 8 25.02 21.92 41.92
CA ILE A 8 24.99 20.86 40.95
C ILE A 8 24.18 21.34 39.75
N PHE A 9 24.86 21.59 38.63
CA PHE A 9 24.25 21.89 37.32
C PHE A 9 23.87 20.57 36.67
N THR A 10 22.59 20.20 36.69
CA THR A 10 22.03 19.10 35.94
C THR A 10 21.88 19.53 34.46
N LEU A 11 22.76 19.04 33.58
CA LEU A 11 22.57 19.13 32.13
C LEU A 11 21.38 18.24 31.76
N LEU A 12 20.23 18.84 31.42
CA LEU A 12 19.17 18.14 30.66
C LEU A 12 19.67 17.95 29.24
N GLY A 13 20.07 16.72 28.90
CA GLY A 13 20.31 16.31 27.54
C GLY A 13 18.99 16.32 26.77
N ALA A 14 18.80 17.28 25.86
CA ALA A 14 17.72 17.25 24.90
C ALA A 14 18.00 16.09 23.92
N THR A 15 17.28 14.98 24.05
CA THR A 15 17.22 13.94 23.00
C THR A 15 16.45 14.53 21.83
N ASN A 16 17.18 14.98 20.80
CA ASN A 16 16.58 15.23 19.50
C ASN A 16 16.04 13.88 18.98
N ALA A 17 14.72 13.67 19.06
CA ALA A 17 14.06 12.68 18.25
C ALA A 17 14.28 13.12 16.79
N MET A 18 15.19 12.44 16.09
CA MET A 18 15.28 12.58 14.63
C MET A 18 13.97 12.06 14.09
N ALA A 19 13.14 12.96 13.54
CA ALA A 19 12.07 12.56 12.63
C ALA A 19 12.77 11.79 11.51
N THR A 20 12.54 10.50 11.44
CA THR A 20 13.03 9.67 10.32
C THR A 20 12.38 10.22 9.07
N ASP A 21 13.20 10.64 8.12
CA ASP A 21 12.77 11.12 6.81
C ASP A 21 12.09 9.92 6.11
N ASP A 22 10.77 9.83 6.21
CA ASP A 22 9.96 8.71 5.70
C ASP A 22 10.14 8.53 4.17
N CYS A 23 10.70 9.53 3.52
CA CYS A 23 11.06 9.53 2.11
C CYS A 23 12.40 8.89 1.76
N ALA A 24 13.26 8.63 2.73
CA ALA A 24 14.53 7.96 2.48
C ALA A 24 14.33 6.45 2.20
N ALA A 25 13.21 5.88 2.64
CA ALA A 25 12.90 4.47 2.41
C ALA A 25 12.34 4.25 1.00
N ASP A 26 12.88 3.24 0.32
CA ASP A 26 12.32 2.72 -0.92
C ASP A 26 10.87 2.22 -0.69
N ALA A 27 10.01 2.35 -1.69
CA ALA A 27 8.65 1.86 -1.60
C ALA A 27 8.28 0.93 -2.76
N MET A 28 7.46 -0.09 -2.44
CA MET A 28 6.84 -0.96 -3.43
C MET A 28 5.35 -0.70 -3.49
N ILE A 29 4.85 -0.47 -4.69
CA ILE A 29 3.42 -0.49 -4.98
C ILE A 29 3.05 -1.93 -5.31
N VAL A 30 2.04 -2.46 -4.59
CA VAL A 30 1.38 -3.72 -4.91
C VAL A 30 0.03 -3.37 -5.53
N PHE A 31 -0.10 -3.62 -6.83
CA PHE A 31 -1.27 -3.20 -7.59
C PHE A 31 -2.15 -4.39 -7.96
N ASP A 32 -3.42 -4.25 -7.68
CA ASP A 32 -4.45 -5.23 -8.01
C ASP A 32 -4.77 -5.18 -9.50
N GLY A 33 -4.51 -6.28 -10.17
CA GLY A 33 -4.92 -6.54 -11.55
C GLY A 33 -5.87 -7.73 -11.66
N SER A 34 -6.50 -8.14 -10.56
CA SER A 34 -7.45 -9.27 -10.55
C SER A 34 -8.71 -9.01 -11.39
N GLY A 35 -9.49 -10.05 -11.63
CA GLY A 35 -10.68 -9.99 -12.49
C GLY A 35 -11.70 -8.95 -12.04
N SER A 36 -11.84 -8.67 -10.73
CA SER A 36 -12.74 -7.66 -10.18
C SER A 36 -12.43 -6.24 -10.66
N MET A 37 -11.18 -5.93 -10.97
CA MET A 37 -10.79 -4.64 -11.53
C MET A 37 -11.36 -4.39 -12.94
N ALA A 38 -11.82 -5.43 -13.65
CA ALA A 38 -12.56 -5.30 -14.92
C ALA A 38 -14.06 -5.01 -14.70
N GLU A 39 -14.56 -5.15 -13.47
CA GLU A 39 -15.95 -4.88 -13.17
C GLU A 39 -16.24 -3.38 -13.12
N MET A 40 -17.51 -3.03 -13.36
CA MET A 40 -17.98 -1.64 -13.34
C MET A 40 -17.76 -1.00 -11.97
N GLY A 41 -17.17 0.18 -11.98
CA GLY A 41 -16.76 0.89 -10.76
C GLY A 41 -17.89 1.69 -10.08
N PHE A 42 -19.14 1.62 -10.57
CA PHE A 42 -20.25 2.46 -10.11
C PHE A 42 -19.87 3.96 -10.04
N ASN A 43 -19.21 4.43 -11.09
CA ASN A 43 -18.85 5.83 -11.28
C ASN A 43 -19.83 6.50 -12.25
N ASP A 44 -19.79 7.83 -12.34
CA ASP A 44 -20.70 8.62 -13.19
C ASP A 44 -20.58 8.33 -14.70
N ILE A 45 -19.53 7.63 -15.12
CA ILE A 45 -19.20 7.34 -16.52
C ILE A 45 -19.29 5.85 -16.88
N ASP A 46 -19.79 5.03 -15.97
CA ASP A 46 -20.00 3.58 -16.18
C ASP A 46 -18.78 2.89 -16.80
N GLU A 47 -17.62 3.02 -16.20
CA GLU A 47 -16.39 2.35 -16.65
C GLU A 47 -15.83 1.38 -15.60
N PRO A 48 -15.08 0.36 -16.00
CA PRO A 48 -14.39 -0.55 -15.10
C PRO A 48 -13.42 0.16 -14.13
N ARG A 49 -13.27 -0.39 -12.92
CA ARG A 49 -12.40 0.15 -11.84
C ARG A 49 -10.97 0.40 -12.28
N ILE A 50 -10.44 -0.46 -13.14
CA ILE A 50 -9.06 -0.33 -13.63
C ILE A 50 -8.80 1.02 -14.34
N PHE A 51 -9.77 1.61 -15.02
CA PHE A 51 -9.58 2.88 -15.71
C PHE A 51 -9.44 4.06 -14.73
N GLU A 52 -10.22 4.08 -13.67
CA GLU A 52 -10.04 5.09 -12.62
C GLU A 52 -8.72 4.90 -11.87
N ALA A 53 -8.35 3.66 -11.56
CA ALA A 53 -7.06 3.36 -10.93
C ALA A 53 -5.89 3.80 -11.80
N ARG A 54 -5.94 3.59 -13.11
CA ARG A 54 -4.94 4.11 -14.07
C ARG A 54 -4.82 5.62 -14.06
N ARG A 55 -5.96 6.34 -14.03
CA ARG A 55 -5.97 7.81 -13.95
C ARG A 55 -5.38 8.29 -12.62
N ALA A 56 -5.73 7.65 -11.51
CA ALA A 56 -5.17 7.99 -10.21
C ALA A 56 -3.64 7.84 -10.18
N MET A 57 -3.13 6.74 -10.73
CA MET A 57 -1.68 6.53 -10.84
C MET A 57 -1.01 7.57 -11.73
N ALA A 58 -1.63 7.90 -12.87
CA ALA A 58 -1.10 8.91 -13.80
C ALA A 58 -1.06 10.32 -13.19
N ASP A 59 -1.99 10.64 -12.30
CA ASP A 59 -2.05 11.93 -11.60
C ASP A 59 -1.09 12.01 -10.40
N ALA A 60 -1.07 10.97 -9.56
CA ALA A 60 -0.32 10.98 -8.31
C ALA A 60 1.19 10.76 -8.49
N LEU A 61 1.59 9.77 -9.30
CA LEU A 61 2.97 9.28 -9.34
C LEU A 61 4.00 10.27 -9.85
N PRO A 62 3.72 11.19 -10.81
CA PRO A 62 4.74 12.13 -11.31
C PRO A 62 5.38 13.00 -10.23
N GLN A 63 4.64 13.39 -9.20
CA GLN A 63 5.16 14.17 -8.08
C GLN A 63 5.88 13.27 -7.05
N ILE A 64 5.31 12.12 -6.76
CA ILE A 64 5.82 11.19 -5.74
C ILE A 64 7.19 10.64 -6.16
N ALA A 65 7.31 10.17 -7.41
CA ALA A 65 8.52 9.52 -7.91
C ALA A 65 9.73 10.46 -8.08
N GLN A 66 9.55 11.77 -7.96
CA GLN A 66 10.66 12.73 -7.94
C GLN A 66 11.46 12.66 -6.64
N ASN A 67 10.80 12.28 -5.54
CA ASN A 67 11.37 12.33 -4.21
C ASN A 67 11.51 10.94 -3.57
N ARG A 68 10.95 9.89 -4.18
CA ARG A 68 10.97 8.53 -3.66
C ARG A 68 11.24 7.52 -4.77
N ARG A 69 12.09 6.55 -4.49
CA ARG A 69 12.28 5.40 -5.37
C ARG A 69 11.10 4.44 -5.23
N LEU A 70 10.51 4.07 -6.36
CA LEU A 70 9.30 3.24 -6.41
C LEU A 70 9.54 1.99 -7.24
N GLY A 71 9.08 0.84 -6.75
CA GLY A 71 8.97 -0.40 -7.49
C GLY A 71 7.50 -0.83 -7.67
N LEU A 72 7.27 -1.87 -8.45
CA LEU A 72 5.94 -2.37 -8.76
C LEU A 72 5.87 -3.90 -8.72
N VAL A 73 4.96 -4.41 -7.93
CA VAL A 73 4.43 -5.77 -7.99
C VAL A 73 2.98 -5.70 -8.46
N VAL A 74 2.59 -6.62 -9.34
CA VAL A 74 1.21 -6.78 -9.79
C VAL A 74 0.75 -8.20 -9.47
N TYR A 75 -0.52 -8.38 -9.16
CA TYR A 75 -1.13 -9.70 -9.06
C TYR A 75 -2.45 -9.77 -9.83
N GLY A 76 -2.88 -10.98 -10.13
CA GLY A 76 -4.10 -11.32 -10.85
C GLY A 76 -3.81 -11.86 -12.24
N PRO A 77 -3.40 -11.05 -13.24
CA PRO A 77 -3.26 -11.50 -14.62
C PRO A 77 -2.04 -12.40 -14.85
N ASN A 78 -2.05 -13.11 -15.98
CA ASN A 78 -0.92 -13.87 -16.55
C ASN A 78 -0.42 -15.08 -15.73
N GLY A 79 -1.16 -15.56 -14.75
CA GLY A 79 -0.81 -16.78 -14.02
C GLY A 79 -1.03 -18.06 -14.87
N ALA A 80 -0.29 -19.12 -14.56
CA ALA A 80 -0.55 -20.45 -15.11
C ALA A 80 -1.89 -21.04 -14.58
N ASP A 81 -2.33 -20.58 -13.44
CA ASP A 81 -3.65 -20.77 -12.82
C ASP A 81 -4.14 -19.44 -12.23
N GLU A 82 -5.35 -19.45 -11.71
CA GLU A 82 -6.00 -18.23 -11.21
C GLU A 82 -5.24 -17.53 -10.08
N CYS A 83 -4.39 -18.22 -9.34
CA CYS A 83 -3.68 -17.68 -8.17
C CYS A 83 -2.17 -17.49 -8.36
N SER A 84 -1.61 -17.93 -9.47
CA SER A 84 -0.15 -17.84 -9.74
C SER A 84 0.28 -16.54 -10.42
N GLY A 85 -0.66 -15.64 -10.71
CA GLY A 85 -0.41 -14.39 -11.44
C GLY A 85 0.22 -13.29 -10.56
N VAL A 86 1.26 -13.60 -9.77
CA VAL A 86 2.02 -12.59 -8.99
C VAL A 86 3.34 -12.32 -9.69
N GLU A 87 3.58 -11.07 -10.06
CA GLU A 87 4.74 -10.67 -10.83
C GLU A 87 5.39 -9.39 -10.30
N MET A 88 6.68 -9.43 -10.01
CA MET A 88 7.47 -8.23 -9.82
C MET A 88 7.82 -7.62 -11.18
N ARG A 89 7.28 -6.44 -11.48
CA ARG A 89 7.58 -5.73 -12.73
C ARG A 89 8.98 -5.14 -12.70
N PHE A 90 9.34 -4.50 -11.60
CA PHE A 90 10.69 -3.98 -11.34
C PHE A 90 10.87 -3.62 -9.86
N ALA A 91 12.14 -3.63 -9.42
CA ALA A 91 12.56 -3.18 -8.10
C ALA A 91 12.50 -1.64 -8.01
N PRO A 92 12.64 -1.03 -6.81
CA PRO A 92 12.58 0.42 -6.67
C PRO A 92 13.61 1.16 -7.50
N GLU A 93 13.11 2.09 -8.34
CA GLU A 93 13.90 2.95 -9.21
C GLU A 93 13.57 4.43 -8.99
N ALA A 94 14.55 5.30 -9.20
CA ALA A 94 14.33 6.75 -9.19
C ALA A 94 13.54 7.17 -10.43
N ASN A 95 12.62 8.13 -10.26
CA ASN A 95 11.77 8.65 -11.33
C ASN A 95 10.93 7.58 -12.05
N ALA A 96 10.50 6.55 -11.33
CA ALA A 96 9.80 5.38 -11.88
C ALA A 96 8.36 5.65 -12.36
N ALA A 97 7.83 6.88 -12.24
CA ALA A 97 6.44 7.20 -12.57
C ALA A 97 6.02 6.70 -13.96
N SER A 98 6.80 7.01 -15.00
CA SER A 98 6.45 6.62 -16.38
C SER A 98 6.49 5.10 -16.58
N LEU A 99 7.42 4.41 -15.92
CA LEU A 99 7.52 2.94 -15.97
C LEU A 99 6.30 2.30 -15.32
N ILE A 100 5.91 2.76 -14.11
CA ILE A 100 4.75 2.25 -13.39
C ILE A 100 3.47 2.51 -14.19
N ILE A 101 3.26 3.74 -14.65
CA ILE A 101 2.07 4.11 -15.43
C ILE A 101 1.97 3.25 -16.71
N SER A 102 3.07 3.07 -17.42
CA SER A 102 3.10 2.24 -18.61
C SER A 102 2.77 0.78 -18.32
N ALA A 103 3.35 0.21 -17.26
CA ALA A 103 3.10 -1.16 -16.84
C ALA A 103 1.61 -1.37 -16.45
N ILE A 104 1.03 -0.45 -15.68
CA ILE A 104 -0.38 -0.52 -15.24
C ILE A 104 -1.34 -0.30 -16.43
N ASN A 105 -0.99 0.58 -17.37
CA ASN A 105 -1.80 0.79 -18.58
C ASN A 105 -1.84 -0.45 -19.50
N ALA A 106 -0.79 -1.26 -19.49
CA ALA A 106 -0.71 -2.49 -20.27
C ALA A 106 -1.38 -3.70 -19.61
N LEU A 107 -1.86 -3.57 -18.35
CA LEU A 107 -2.52 -4.69 -17.67
C LEU A 107 -3.88 -4.98 -18.28
N GLU A 108 -4.17 -6.25 -18.48
CA GLU A 108 -5.53 -6.75 -18.72
C GLU A 108 -5.98 -7.48 -17.45
N PRO A 109 -6.96 -6.93 -16.71
CA PRO A 109 -7.40 -7.53 -15.46
C PRO A 109 -7.89 -8.96 -15.64
N GLY A 110 -7.48 -9.85 -14.73
CA GLY A 110 -7.84 -11.26 -14.76
C GLY A 110 -7.26 -12.02 -13.58
N GLY A 111 -7.65 -13.30 -13.43
CA GLY A 111 -7.23 -14.14 -12.32
C GLY A 111 -7.81 -13.72 -10.97
N SER A 112 -7.31 -14.35 -9.92
CA SER A 112 -7.76 -14.18 -8.53
C SER A 112 -6.86 -13.25 -7.73
N THR A 113 -7.29 -12.91 -6.50
CA THR A 113 -6.63 -11.93 -5.63
C THR A 113 -5.62 -12.62 -4.72
N ALA A 114 -4.37 -12.73 -5.17
CA ALA A 114 -3.24 -13.30 -4.43
C ALA A 114 -2.46 -12.21 -3.66
N LEU A 115 -3.16 -11.32 -2.96
CA LEU A 115 -2.56 -10.14 -2.32
C LEU A 115 -1.50 -10.47 -1.26
N THR A 116 -1.68 -11.54 -0.50
CA THR A 116 -0.72 -11.96 0.54
C THR A 116 0.64 -12.29 -0.06
N GLN A 117 0.64 -13.06 -1.15
CA GLN A 117 1.88 -13.42 -1.86
C GLN A 117 2.53 -12.18 -2.50
N ALA A 118 1.73 -11.29 -3.07
CA ALA A 118 2.22 -10.06 -3.70
C ALA A 118 2.85 -9.10 -2.68
N VAL A 119 2.21 -8.89 -1.52
CA VAL A 119 2.77 -8.08 -0.43
C VAL A 119 4.05 -8.71 0.12
N LYS A 120 4.09 -10.04 0.28
CA LYS A 120 5.30 -10.74 0.72
C LYS A 120 6.46 -10.54 -0.26
N LEU A 121 6.20 -10.70 -1.56
CA LEU A 121 7.19 -10.47 -2.61
C LEU A 121 7.71 -9.01 -2.59
N ALA A 122 6.82 -8.04 -2.44
CA ALA A 122 7.18 -6.63 -2.35
C ALA A 122 8.08 -6.35 -1.13
N ALA A 123 7.73 -6.86 0.04
CA ALA A 123 8.54 -6.70 1.25
C ALA A 123 9.92 -7.37 1.12
N GLN A 124 9.99 -8.56 0.54
CA GLN A 124 11.25 -9.26 0.26
C GLN A 124 12.13 -8.49 -0.72
N THR A 125 11.54 -7.89 -1.76
CA THR A 125 12.27 -7.06 -2.74
C THR A 125 12.90 -5.82 -2.09
N LEU A 126 12.26 -5.28 -1.04
CA LEU A 126 12.77 -4.17 -0.24
C LEU A 126 13.81 -4.59 0.81
N ASP A 127 14.13 -5.87 0.93
CA ASP A 127 14.99 -6.41 1.99
C ASP A 127 14.52 -5.99 3.40
N TYR A 128 13.22 -6.12 3.63
CA TYR A 128 12.50 -5.59 4.80
C TYR A 128 13.08 -5.98 6.16
N LYS A 129 13.88 -7.07 6.23
CA LYS A 129 14.51 -7.52 7.47
C LYS A 129 15.73 -6.69 7.87
N THR A 130 16.36 -6.00 6.93
CA THR A 130 17.61 -5.27 7.15
C THR A 130 17.50 -3.78 6.87
N GLN A 131 16.47 -3.35 6.11
CA GLN A 131 16.27 -1.96 5.71
C GLN A 131 14.84 -1.48 5.99
N PRO A 132 14.63 -0.16 6.15
CA PRO A 132 13.28 0.40 6.18
C PRO A 132 12.55 0.10 4.87
N ALA A 133 11.31 -0.36 4.97
CA ALA A 133 10.52 -0.79 3.83
C ALA A 133 9.10 -0.23 3.89
N THR A 134 8.65 0.38 2.80
CA THR A 134 7.25 0.83 2.66
C THR A 134 6.56 0.02 1.57
N VAL A 135 5.46 -0.63 1.90
CA VAL A 135 4.61 -1.34 0.94
C VAL A 135 3.24 -0.67 0.90
N VAL A 136 2.79 -0.30 -0.28
CA VAL A 136 1.44 0.27 -0.49
C VAL A 136 0.63 -0.67 -1.36
N LEU A 137 -0.35 -1.33 -0.77
CA LEU A 137 -1.30 -2.19 -1.44
C LEU A 137 -2.50 -1.37 -1.94
N VAL A 138 -2.77 -1.43 -3.24
CA VAL A 138 -3.99 -0.89 -3.86
C VAL A 138 -4.83 -2.06 -4.33
N THR A 139 -6.01 -2.25 -3.75
CA THR A 139 -6.88 -3.41 -4.01
C THR A 139 -8.35 -3.03 -3.96
N ASP A 140 -9.18 -3.69 -4.75
CA ASP A 140 -10.64 -3.57 -4.72
C ASP A 140 -11.31 -4.76 -4.02
N GLY A 141 -10.55 -5.75 -3.55
CA GLY A 141 -11.07 -7.02 -3.05
C GLY A 141 -10.35 -7.63 -1.86
N LYS A 142 -10.78 -8.83 -1.54
CA LYS A 142 -10.24 -9.67 -0.48
C LYS A 142 -9.32 -10.75 -1.05
N GLU A 143 -8.41 -11.26 -0.22
CA GLU A 143 -7.61 -12.45 -0.52
C GLU A 143 -8.50 -13.64 -0.94
N THR A 144 -8.27 -14.19 -2.13
CA THR A 144 -9.04 -15.32 -2.66
C THR A 144 -8.18 -16.54 -2.98
N CYS A 145 -6.87 -16.44 -2.79
CA CYS A 145 -5.89 -17.49 -3.09
C CYS A 145 -5.42 -18.26 -1.84
N GLY A 146 -6.16 -18.17 -0.74
CA GLY A 146 -5.86 -18.89 0.49
C GLY A 146 -4.70 -18.31 1.30
N GLY A 147 -4.22 -17.13 0.95
CA GLY A 147 -3.23 -16.40 1.73
C GLY A 147 -3.78 -15.95 3.09
N MET A 148 -2.89 -15.61 4.02
CA MET A 148 -3.22 -15.16 5.37
C MET A 148 -2.63 -13.78 5.65
N PRO A 149 -3.27 -12.68 5.20
CA PRO A 149 -2.73 -11.32 5.32
C PRO A 149 -2.38 -10.93 6.75
N CYS A 150 -3.19 -11.30 7.74
CA CYS A 150 -2.94 -10.99 9.14
C CYS A 150 -1.75 -11.76 9.75
N MET A 151 -1.44 -12.95 9.24
CA MET A 151 -0.22 -13.66 9.62
C MET A 151 1.01 -13.04 8.98
N LEU A 152 0.93 -12.69 7.70
CA LEU A 152 1.99 -11.94 7.04
C LEU A 152 2.25 -10.59 7.73
N ALA A 153 1.19 -9.87 8.12
CA ALA A 153 1.32 -8.62 8.86
C ALA A 153 2.08 -8.78 10.18
N ALA A 154 1.81 -9.89 10.91
CA ALA A 154 2.54 -10.21 12.13
C ALA A 154 4.03 -10.53 11.83
N GLU A 155 4.33 -11.29 10.78
CA GLU A 155 5.70 -11.57 10.32
C GLU A 155 6.44 -10.26 9.98
N LEU A 156 5.80 -9.37 9.19
CA LEU A 156 6.40 -8.10 8.81
C LEU A 156 6.67 -7.18 10.02
N ALA A 157 5.76 -7.17 10.99
CA ALA A 157 5.89 -6.36 12.20
C ALA A 157 6.95 -6.90 13.18
N THR A 158 7.16 -8.22 13.23
CA THR A 158 8.12 -8.84 14.16
C THR A 158 9.51 -8.99 13.59
N ASP A 159 9.61 -9.35 12.32
CA ASP A 159 10.88 -9.66 11.65
C ASP A 159 11.44 -8.47 10.88
N GLY A 160 10.60 -7.48 10.57
CA GLY A 160 11.01 -6.30 9.80
C GLY A 160 11.82 -5.32 10.62
N PHE A 161 12.85 -4.73 9.99
CA PHE A 161 13.68 -3.71 10.62
C PHE A 161 12.89 -2.42 10.91
N ASN A 162 12.11 -1.94 9.95
CA ASN A 162 11.14 -0.84 10.04
C ASN A 162 10.22 -0.94 8.83
N THR A 163 9.23 -1.83 8.90
CA THR A 163 8.36 -2.13 7.77
C THR A 163 7.00 -1.51 7.98
N THR A 164 6.58 -0.67 7.05
CA THR A 164 5.26 -0.04 7.05
C THR A 164 4.46 -0.53 5.86
N GLY A 165 3.28 -1.06 6.11
CA GLY A 165 2.32 -1.50 5.09
C GLY A 165 1.09 -0.60 5.09
N HIS A 166 0.86 0.13 4.01
CA HIS A 166 -0.38 0.88 3.80
C HIS A 166 -1.32 0.09 2.91
N VAL A 167 -2.61 0.23 3.13
CA VAL A 167 -3.64 -0.39 2.31
C VAL A 167 -4.64 0.65 1.83
N ILE A 168 -4.83 0.73 0.52
CA ILE A 168 -5.85 1.54 -0.12
C ILE A 168 -6.90 0.61 -0.69
N GLY A 169 -8.04 0.51 -0.01
CA GLY A 169 -9.23 -0.22 -0.49
C GLY A 169 -9.98 0.64 -1.49
N PHE A 170 -9.88 0.30 -2.78
CA PHE A 170 -10.48 1.08 -3.83
C PHE A 170 -11.84 0.50 -4.25
N LYS A 171 -12.92 1.28 -4.08
CA LYS A 171 -14.30 0.89 -4.42
C LYS A 171 -14.76 -0.44 -3.80
N VAL A 172 -14.26 -0.73 -2.63
CA VAL A 172 -14.62 -1.94 -1.88
C VAL A 172 -16.10 -1.93 -1.49
N ARG A 173 -16.72 -0.73 -1.39
CA ARG A 173 -18.15 -0.54 -1.06
C ARG A 173 -19.10 -0.63 -2.23
N GLY A 174 -18.63 -0.80 -3.46
CA GLY A 174 -19.45 -0.78 -4.69
C GLY A 174 -20.53 -1.87 -4.80
N THR A 175 -20.61 -2.78 -3.83
CA THR A 175 -21.67 -3.81 -3.74
C THR A 175 -22.93 -3.36 -3.00
N PHE A 176 -23.06 -2.07 -2.63
CA PHE A 176 -24.15 -1.54 -1.80
C PHE A 176 -25.56 -1.62 -2.41
N PHE A 177 -25.69 -1.94 -3.70
CA PHE A 177 -27.00 -2.05 -4.35
C PHE A 177 -27.49 -3.49 -4.57
N SER A 178 -26.81 -4.50 -4.05
CA SER A 178 -27.39 -5.84 -4.04
C SER A 178 -28.32 -5.98 -2.83
N TRP A 179 -29.56 -6.35 -3.09
CA TRP A 179 -30.61 -6.61 -2.09
C TRP A 179 -30.32 -7.82 -1.21
N ASP A 180 -29.11 -8.35 -1.26
CA ASP A 180 -28.71 -9.57 -0.58
C ASP A 180 -27.86 -9.24 0.65
N ARG A 181 -28.35 -9.60 1.84
CA ARG A 181 -27.68 -9.40 3.15
C ARG A 181 -26.31 -10.09 3.27
N GLN A 182 -25.92 -10.84 2.26
CA GLN A 182 -24.65 -11.56 2.21
C GLN A 182 -23.46 -10.63 1.87
N THR A 183 -23.73 -9.50 1.20
CA THR A 183 -22.72 -8.55 0.76
C THR A 183 -22.13 -7.71 1.89
N ASP A 184 -22.92 -7.37 2.93
CA ASP A 184 -22.42 -6.60 4.08
C ASP A 184 -21.38 -7.38 4.90
N ASN A 185 -21.56 -8.71 5.01
CA ASN A 185 -20.60 -9.57 5.70
C ASN A 185 -19.31 -9.75 4.88
N ASP A 186 -19.42 -9.86 3.56
CA ASP A 186 -18.25 -9.98 2.67
C ASP A 186 -17.42 -8.71 2.63
N TYR A 187 -18.06 -7.54 2.63
CA TYR A 187 -17.38 -6.24 2.75
C TYR A 187 -16.61 -6.11 4.07
N ASN A 188 -17.29 -6.33 5.19
CA ASN A 188 -16.67 -6.25 6.52
C ASN A 188 -15.49 -7.23 6.67
N THR A 189 -15.60 -8.42 6.06
CA THR A 189 -14.53 -9.41 6.07
C THR A 189 -13.35 -8.98 5.20
N SER A 190 -13.60 -8.41 4.02
CA SER A 190 -12.55 -7.91 3.12
C SER A 190 -11.77 -6.76 3.74
N GLU A 191 -12.49 -5.77 4.29
CA GLU A 191 -11.90 -4.65 4.99
C GLU A 191 -11.10 -5.11 6.21
N SER A 192 -11.66 -5.98 7.05
CA SER A 192 -10.98 -6.47 8.25
C SER A 192 -9.70 -7.26 7.93
N THR A 193 -9.72 -8.05 6.85
CA THR A 193 -8.58 -8.89 6.44
C THR A 193 -7.43 -8.05 5.89
N SER A 194 -7.72 -7.04 5.08
CA SER A 194 -6.69 -6.15 4.53
C SER A 194 -6.23 -5.11 5.56
N ARG A 195 -7.13 -4.64 6.43
CA ARG A 195 -6.82 -3.66 7.48
C ARG A 195 -5.74 -4.14 8.43
N CYS A 196 -5.67 -5.46 8.76
CA CYS A 196 -4.64 -5.94 9.67
C CYS A 196 -3.21 -5.84 9.10
N LEU A 197 -3.03 -5.73 7.78
CA LEU A 197 -1.71 -5.39 7.20
C LEU A 197 -1.27 -3.99 7.66
N ALA A 198 -2.15 -3.01 7.55
CA ALA A 198 -1.86 -1.65 7.99
C ALA A 198 -1.72 -1.56 9.52
N ASP A 199 -2.70 -2.03 10.27
CA ASP A 199 -2.75 -1.89 11.73
C ASP A 199 -1.55 -2.51 12.44
N ARG A 200 -1.06 -3.67 11.98
CA ARG A 200 0.06 -4.38 12.61
C ARG A 200 1.42 -3.84 12.24
N THR A 201 1.55 -3.19 11.09
CA THR A 201 2.83 -2.62 10.60
C THR A 201 2.92 -1.12 10.80
N GLY A 202 1.97 -0.50 11.52
CA GLY A 202 1.96 0.94 11.79
C GLY A 202 1.61 1.81 10.60
N GLY A 203 1.06 1.22 9.53
CA GLY A 203 0.57 1.94 8.35
C GLY A 203 -0.88 2.39 8.49
N THR A 204 -1.47 2.82 7.38
CA THR A 204 -2.85 3.30 7.30
C THR A 204 -3.69 2.41 6.38
N TYR A 205 -4.95 2.20 6.75
CA TYR A 205 -5.98 1.68 5.87
C TYR A 205 -6.88 2.83 5.42
N THR A 206 -6.96 3.08 4.11
CA THR A 206 -7.79 4.14 3.53
C THR A 206 -8.79 3.53 2.55
N SER A 207 -10.10 3.79 2.77
CA SER A 207 -11.14 3.45 1.80
C SER A 207 -11.28 4.59 0.79
N ALA A 208 -11.09 4.31 -0.49
CA ALA A 208 -11.20 5.27 -1.58
C ALA A 208 -12.34 4.87 -2.51
N GLU A 209 -13.44 5.62 -2.48
CA GLU A 209 -14.63 5.34 -3.29
C GLU A 209 -14.68 6.19 -4.56
N THR A 210 -13.82 7.21 -4.67
CA THR A 210 -13.73 8.11 -5.81
C THR A 210 -12.30 8.24 -6.31
N LEU A 211 -12.15 8.72 -7.54
CA LEU A 211 -10.84 9.03 -8.14
C LEU A 211 -10.02 9.97 -7.25
N ASP A 212 -10.63 11.06 -6.78
CA ASP A 212 -9.94 12.06 -5.95
C ASP A 212 -9.47 11.49 -4.60
N GLN A 213 -10.28 10.60 -4.00
CA GLN A 213 -9.90 9.90 -2.76
C GLN A 213 -8.72 8.95 -3.00
N LEU A 214 -8.71 8.24 -4.13
CA LEU A 214 -7.59 7.36 -4.50
C LEU A 214 -6.30 8.15 -4.75
N ILE A 215 -6.38 9.28 -5.46
CA ILE A 215 -5.24 10.19 -5.66
C ILE A 215 -4.73 10.72 -4.32
N ALA A 216 -5.62 11.16 -3.44
CA ALA A 216 -5.25 11.66 -2.11
C ALA A 216 -4.56 10.57 -1.27
N ALA A 217 -5.11 9.36 -1.25
CA ALA A 217 -4.54 8.23 -0.53
C ALA A 217 -3.15 7.83 -1.05
N LEU A 218 -2.94 7.83 -2.36
CA LEU A 218 -1.62 7.58 -2.97
C LEU A 218 -0.61 8.67 -2.57
N ARG A 219 -1.01 9.93 -2.56
CA ARG A 219 -0.14 11.04 -2.14
C ARG A 219 0.19 10.98 -0.65
N GLU A 220 -0.76 10.59 0.18
CA GLU A 220 -0.57 10.44 1.62
C GLU A 220 0.38 9.27 1.95
N THR A 221 0.20 8.11 1.32
CA THR A 221 0.93 6.89 1.65
C THR A 221 2.30 6.77 0.98
N LEU A 222 2.46 7.32 -0.21
CA LEU A 222 3.69 7.29 -0.99
C LEU A 222 4.43 8.63 -1.00
N GLY A 223 3.71 9.73 -0.77
CA GLY A 223 4.27 11.08 -0.80
C GLY A 223 5.17 11.37 0.39
N CYS A 224 6.05 12.33 0.21
CA CYS A 224 6.92 12.84 1.25
C CYS A 224 6.20 13.96 2.00
N GLN A 225 5.98 13.77 3.29
CA GLN A 225 5.51 14.88 4.14
C GLN A 225 6.72 15.76 4.46
N PHE A 226 6.94 16.81 3.67
CA PHE A 226 7.86 17.86 4.06
C PHE A 226 7.18 18.64 5.21
N LEU A 227 7.70 18.47 6.41
CA LEU A 227 7.33 19.35 7.54
C LEU A 227 7.88 20.75 7.22
N PHE A 228 7.00 21.66 6.79
CA PHE A 228 7.28 23.08 6.71
C PHE A 228 7.02 23.76 8.04
#